data_4edbdcf5f3d7e7edf73da5377a38bb71
#
_entry.id   4edbdcf5f3d7e7edf73da5377a38bb71
#
_cell.length_a   1.000
_cell.length_b   1.000
_cell.length_c   1.000
_cell.angle_alpha   90.00
_cell.angle_beta   90.00
_cell.angle_gamma   90.00
#
_symmetry.space_group_name_H-M   'P 1'
#
loop_
_entity.id
_entity.type
_entity.pdbx_description
1 polymer ?
#
loop_
_entity_poly.entity_id
_entity_poly.type
_entity_poly.pdbx_seq_one_letter_code
_entity_poly.pdbx_strand_id
1 'polypeptide(L)' 'MIRYLNNYFYIYNFDQAKFFINMGLPVIDIKKTTRGDVYHKFVRNRESEQIFYKWKKEKYGEKAI' A
#
# COMPACT_ATOMS: atom_id res chain seq x y z
N MET A 1 0.26 -24.03 1.31
CA MET A 1 0.99 -22.94 1.78
C MET A 1 1.05 -21.77 0.86
N ILE A 2 0.85 -20.62 1.40
CA ILE A 2 0.86 -19.46 0.62
C ILE A 2 2.23 -19.04 0.29
N ARG A 3 2.42 -18.66 -0.92
CA ARG A 3 3.69 -18.23 -1.31
C ARG A 3 3.61 -16.88 -1.87
N TYR A 4 4.30 -15.97 -1.30
CA TYR A 4 4.33 -14.63 -1.83
C TYR A 4 5.53 -14.51 -2.70
N LEU A 5 5.33 -14.31 -3.96
CA LEU A 5 6.43 -14.13 -4.86
C LEU A 5 7.20 -12.89 -4.51
N ASN A 6 6.53 -11.93 -3.91
CA ASN A 6 7.23 -10.80 -3.39
C ASN A 6 6.50 -10.40 -2.14
N ASN A 7 7.19 -9.78 -1.24
CA ASN A 7 6.61 -9.36 0.01
C ASN A 7 6.43 -7.87 0.05
N TYR A 8 5.86 -7.34 -1.01
CA TYR A 8 5.73 -5.90 -1.12
C TYR A 8 4.34 -5.52 -1.57
N PHE A 9 3.94 -4.30 -1.20
CA PHE A 9 2.76 -3.70 -1.75
C PHE A 9 3.21 -2.72 -2.81
N TYR A 10 2.54 -2.72 -3.95
CA TYR A 10 2.83 -1.78 -5.01
C TYR A 10 1.61 -0.88 -5.12
N ILE A 11 1.73 0.33 -4.62
CA ILE A 11 0.60 1.23 -4.53
C ILE A 11 0.67 2.27 -5.62
N TYR A 12 -0.32 2.25 -6.50
CA TYR A 12 -0.37 3.20 -7.60
C TYR A 12 -1.19 4.44 -7.25
N ASN A 13 -2.11 4.30 -6.32
CA ASN A 13 -2.94 5.42 -5.93
C ASN A 13 -2.13 6.35 -5.03
N PHE A 14 -2.02 7.60 -5.45
CA PHE A 14 -1.19 8.54 -4.73
C PHE A 14 -1.70 8.82 -3.33
N ASP A 15 -3.01 8.95 -3.18
CA ASP A 15 -3.58 9.22 -1.87
C ASP A 15 -3.36 8.07 -0.92
N GLN A 16 -3.44 6.86 -1.42
CA GLN A 16 -3.21 5.69 -0.61
C GLN A 16 -1.74 5.62 -0.19
N ALA A 17 -0.84 5.90 -1.10
CA ALA A 17 0.57 5.89 -0.78
C ALA A 17 0.87 6.93 0.29
N LYS A 18 0.24 8.08 0.17
CA LYS A 18 0.45 9.14 1.11
C LYS A 18 -0.05 8.74 2.48
N PHE A 19 -1.18 8.06 2.52
CA PHE A 19 -1.72 7.59 3.78
C PHE A 19 -0.73 6.63 4.44
N PHE A 20 -0.16 5.71 3.67
CA PHE A 20 0.81 4.76 4.20
C PHE A 20 2.02 5.48 4.76
N ILE A 21 2.51 6.47 4.04
CA ILE A 21 3.66 7.23 4.48
C ILE A 21 3.35 7.96 5.77
N ASN A 22 2.18 8.57 5.84
CA ASN A 22 1.79 9.31 7.02
C ASN A 22 1.61 8.41 8.24
N MET A 23 1.34 7.15 8.01
CA MET A 23 1.20 6.20 9.10
C MET A 23 2.54 5.63 9.53
N GLY A 24 3.61 6.09 8.92
CA GLY A 24 4.93 5.68 9.35
C GLY A 24 5.60 4.59 8.57
N LEU A 25 5.00 4.17 7.47
CA LEU A 25 5.63 3.14 6.67
C LEU A 25 6.64 3.76 5.73
N PRO A 26 7.84 3.23 5.70
CA PRO A 26 8.85 3.78 4.79
C PRO A 26 8.60 3.30 3.38
N VAL A 27 8.83 4.19 2.45
CA VAL A 27 8.76 3.86 1.05
C VAL A 27 10.08 3.23 0.66
N ILE A 28 10.04 2.04 0.09
CA ILE A 28 11.25 1.38 -0.31
C ILE A 28 11.72 1.90 -1.66
N ASP A 29 10.80 2.14 -2.54
CA ASP A 29 11.16 2.56 -3.88
C ASP A 29 9.98 3.24 -4.54
N ILE A 30 10.26 4.12 -5.47
CA ILE A 30 9.24 4.76 -6.27
C ILE A 30 9.67 4.59 -7.70
N LYS A 31 8.84 3.97 -8.50
CA LYS A 31 9.19 3.70 -9.87
C LYS A 31 8.09 4.06 -10.83
N LYS A 32 8.49 4.26 -12.07
CA LYS A 32 7.58 4.59 -13.12
C LYS A 32 7.55 3.44 -14.10
N THR A 33 6.38 2.99 -14.46
CA THR A 33 6.28 1.88 -15.39
C THR A 33 6.48 2.40 -16.81
N THR A 34 6.58 1.49 -17.75
CA THR A 34 6.75 1.89 -19.13
C THR A 34 5.54 2.64 -19.65
N ARG A 35 4.40 2.44 -19.02
CA ARG A 35 3.21 3.15 -19.43
C ARG A 35 3.12 4.53 -18.82
N GLY A 36 4.00 4.85 -17.92
CA GLY A 36 3.99 6.15 -17.30
C GLY A 36 3.36 6.19 -15.93
N ASP A 37 2.85 5.08 -15.45
CA ASP A 37 2.25 5.04 -14.13
C ASP A 37 3.35 5.03 -13.07
N VAL A 38 3.09 5.69 -11.97
CA VAL A 38 4.06 5.73 -10.88
C VAL A 38 3.54 4.90 -9.74
N TYR A 39 4.39 4.07 -9.16
CA TYR A 39 3.98 3.31 -8.00
C TYR A 39 4.98 3.49 -6.87
N HIS A 40 4.49 3.30 -5.65
CA HIS A 40 5.31 3.35 -4.45
C HIS A 40 5.37 1.94 -3.91
N LYS A 41 6.54 1.51 -3.52
CA LYS A 41 6.74 0.16 -3.05
C LYS A 41 6.95 0.16 -1.55
N PHE A 42 6.17 -0.64 -0.86
CA PHE A 42 6.25 -0.76 0.60
C PHE A 42 6.44 -2.22 0.97
N VAL A 43 7.08 -2.47 2.09
CA VAL A 43 7.25 -3.83 2.58
C VAL A 43 5.90 -4.34 3.04
N ARG A 44 5.61 -5.59 2.73
CA ARG A 44 4.38 -6.22 3.17
C ARG A 44 4.67 -7.01 4.43
N ASN A 45 4.14 -6.57 5.53
CA ASN A 45 4.29 -7.27 6.79
C ASN A 45 3.04 -7.00 7.60
N ARG A 46 3.04 -7.47 8.83
CA ARG A 46 1.86 -7.31 9.66
C ARG A 46 1.49 -5.85 9.84
N GLU A 47 2.46 -5.03 10.05
CA GLU A 47 2.23 -3.63 10.27
C GLU A 47 1.62 -2.94 9.06
N SER A 48 2.17 -3.22 7.90
CA SER A 48 1.66 -2.58 6.70
C SER A 48 0.27 -3.11 6.36
N GLU A 49 0.00 -4.36 6.68
CA GLU A 49 -1.33 -4.91 6.42
C GLU A 49 -2.36 -4.28 7.33
N GLN A 50 -1.99 -3.95 8.54
CA GLN A 50 -2.90 -3.28 9.44
C GLN A 50 -3.20 -1.87 8.95
N ILE A 51 -2.21 -1.22 8.40
CA ILE A 51 -2.39 0.10 7.86
C ILE A 51 -3.28 0.05 6.62
N PHE A 52 -3.08 -0.97 5.81
CA PHE A 52 -3.91 -1.15 4.62
C PHE A 52 -5.37 -1.35 5.03
N TYR A 53 -5.57 -2.08 6.09
CA TYR A 53 -6.90 -2.32 6.61
C TYR A 53 -7.53 -1.01 7.07
N LYS A 54 -6.74 -0.16 7.72
CA LYS A 54 -7.22 1.11 8.17
C LYS A 54 -7.61 1.98 7.00
N TRP A 55 -6.82 1.93 5.93
CA TRP A 55 -7.12 2.67 4.74
C TRP A 55 -8.47 2.26 4.18
N LYS A 56 -8.70 0.96 4.11
CA LYS A 56 -9.95 0.48 3.59
C LYS A 56 -11.12 0.94 4.43
N LYS A 57 -10.94 0.92 5.72
CA LYS A 57 -12.00 1.33 6.61
C LYS A 57 -12.33 2.79 6.44
N GLU A 58 -11.33 3.62 6.36
CA GLU A 58 -11.56 5.03 6.22
C GLU A 58 -12.13 5.40 4.88
N LYS A 59 -11.62 4.73 3.85
CA LYS A 59 -12.05 5.06 2.51
C LYS A 59 -13.45 4.57 2.21
N TYR A 60 -13.78 3.37 2.62
CA TYR A 60 -15.07 2.79 2.30
C TYR A 60 -16.05 2.76 3.46
N GLY A 61 -15.57 3.03 4.62
CA GLY A 61 -16.42 3.11 5.77
C GLY A 61 -16.84 1.77 6.30
N GLU A 62 -17.58 1.84 7.38
CA GLU A 62 -18.00 0.63 7.97
C GLU A 62 -19.04 -0.05 7.18
N LYS A 63 -19.75 0.68 6.43
CA LYS A 63 -20.76 0.12 5.66
C LYS A 63 -20.28 -0.71 4.58
N ALA A 64 -19.07 -0.59 4.22
CA ALA A 64 -18.53 -1.34 3.14
C ALA A 64 -18.40 -2.79 3.51
N ILE A 65 -18.64 -3.12 4.70
CA ILE A 65 -18.48 -4.46 5.12
C ILE A 65 -19.50 -5.37 4.58
#